data_7be427609ccca98abd6c4aaeedc1171f
#
_entry.id   7be427609ccca98abd6c4aaeedc1171f
#
_cell.length_a   1.000
_cell.length_b   1.000
_cell.length_c   1.000
_cell.angle_alpha   90.00
_cell.angle_beta   90.00
_cell.angle_gamma   90.00
#
_symmetry.space_group_name_H-M   'P 1'
#
loop_
_entity.id
_entity.type
_entity.pdbx_description
1 polymer ?
#
loop_
_entity_poly.entity_id
_entity_poly.type
_entity_poly.pdbx_seq_one_letter_code
_entity_poly.pdbx_strand_id
1 'polypeptide(L)'
;APMVPHLITALNGPINELEQRLLDATPVIERWFRLEWMEHTPPLYCAVDIRNAGFKLAPVDTNLYPDGWHNLSPDTLPLAVQAAQAAIEKICPEAHNLLIVPESGKLSSFYLASLARLAEIFGMAGLNVRLGSIDPLLKRATPMTLADGQKLTLEPAQRQRFRLGLKHFDPCTILLNNDLPDGAPGILEDLHEQYLLPPLQAGWTVRRKSRHFQCYEDVSKRFGKLIGIDPWLINPLFATCGQIDIHEAYGGDCLRTHVDALLTKIRRKYKEYGIAEKPFVVVKADHGPRGMGIMTVRDVKDLADIGAKAPKAGAAPVPTGEVIIQEGVLTGERIHDAVAEPVVYMIDRYVVGGFYRIHAERGADNSLNAPGARFVPLPFAGNAHLPRPGAKGEARAPNRFYMYGVIARLAMVAASYELEATDPELLDTA
;
A
#
# COMPACT_ATOMS: atom_id res chain seq x y z
N ALA A 1 -6.50 20.37 17.86
CA ALA A 1 -5.99 19.29 16.99
C ALA A 1 -4.92 19.89 16.08
N PRO A 2 -3.78 19.22 15.88
CA PRO A 2 -2.79 19.72 14.95
C PRO A 2 -3.42 19.76 13.53
N MET A 3 -3.48 20.95 12.97
CA MET A 3 -3.89 21.12 11.57
C MET A 3 -2.69 20.85 10.67
N VAL A 4 -2.92 20.20 9.54
CA VAL A 4 -1.90 20.15 8.49
C VAL A 4 -1.70 21.57 7.96
N PRO A 5 -0.52 22.16 8.15
CA PRO A 5 -0.30 23.54 7.74
C PRO A 5 -0.50 23.69 6.23
N HIS A 6 -1.30 24.66 5.84
CA HIS A 6 -1.52 25.03 4.43
C HIS A 6 -1.97 23.87 3.51
N LEU A 7 -2.71 22.88 4.05
CA LEU A 7 -3.33 21.87 3.21
C LEU A 7 -4.45 22.49 2.38
N ILE A 8 -4.35 22.36 1.08
CA ILE A 8 -5.41 22.67 0.14
C ILE A 8 -5.96 21.37 -0.39
N THR A 9 -7.24 21.12 -0.14
CA THR A 9 -7.98 20.00 -0.73
C THR A 9 -8.97 20.50 -1.76
N ALA A 10 -9.42 19.61 -2.64
CA ALA A 10 -10.55 19.91 -3.50
C ALA A 10 -11.81 20.06 -2.64
N LEU A 11 -12.25 21.29 -2.42
CA LEU A 11 -13.39 21.61 -1.55
C LEU A 11 -14.74 21.53 -2.26
N ASN A 12 -14.73 21.41 -3.58
CA ASN A 12 -15.93 21.43 -4.42
C ASN A 12 -16.00 20.17 -5.28
N GLY A 13 -17.22 19.79 -5.64
CA GLY A 13 -17.46 18.71 -6.58
C GLY A 13 -17.83 17.37 -5.92
N PRO A 14 -17.78 16.26 -6.67
CA PRO A 14 -18.25 14.95 -6.24
C PRO A 14 -17.59 14.40 -4.98
N ILE A 15 -16.37 14.84 -4.67
CA ILE A 15 -15.65 14.38 -3.48
C ILE A 15 -16.36 14.80 -2.18
N ASN A 16 -16.96 15.97 -2.13
CA ASN A 16 -17.69 16.41 -0.94
C ASN A 16 -18.97 15.60 -0.72
N GLU A 17 -19.65 15.26 -1.80
CA GLU A 17 -20.82 14.38 -1.74
C GLU A 17 -20.42 12.97 -1.31
N LEU A 18 -19.32 12.45 -1.82
CA LEU A 18 -18.77 11.16 -1.43
C LEU A 18 -18.44 11.15 0.06
N GLU A 19 -17.71 12.17 0.56
CA GLU A 19 -17.38 12.29 1.97
C GLU A 19 -18.62 12.31 2.85
N GLN A 20 -19.62 13.11 2.49
CA GLN A 20 -20.87 13.19 3.24
C GLN A 20 -21.61 11.85 3.22
N ARG A 21 -21.64 11.17 2.09
CA ARG A 21 -22.27 9.85 1.97
C ARG A 21 -21.57 8.81 2.87
N LEU A 22 -20.26 8.82 2.93
CA LEU A 22 -19.48 7.96 3.82
C LEU A 22 -19.74 8.27 5.30
N LEU A 23 -19.77 9.55 5.66
CA LEU A 23 -20.07 9.97 7.03
C LEU A 23 -21.48 9.57 7.47
N ASP A 24 -22.47 9.79 6.63
CA ASP A 24 -23.88 9.44 6.90
C ASP A 24 -24.09 7.91 7.01
N ALA A 25 -23.30 7.13 6.27
CA ALA A 25 -23.38 5.67 6.26
C ALA A 25 -22.45 4.99 7.27
N THR A 26 -21.78 5.72 8.15
CA THR A 26 -20.79 5.17 9.09
C THR A 26 -21.26 3.90 9.82
N PRO A 27 -22.46 3.81 10.43
CA PRO A 27 -22.88 2.58 11.11
C PRO A 27 -22.96 1.36 10.18
N VAL A 28 -23.47 1.56 8.96
CA VAL A 28 -23.59 0.51 7.95
C VAL A 28 -22.21 0.07 7.45
N ILE A 29 -21.32 1.02 7.22
CA ILE A 29 -19.94 0.78 6.79
C ILE A 29 -19.19 -0.02 7.85
N GLU A 30 -19.24 0.41 9.11
CA GLU A 30 -18.54 -0.26 10.20
C GLU A 30 -19.06 -1.69 10.43
N ARG A 31 -20.36 -1.90 10.31
CA ARG A 31 -20.93 -3.24 10.36
C ARG A 31 -20.45 -4.11 9.20
N TRP A 32 -20.42 -3.57 7.99
CA TRP A 32 -19.98 -4.30 6.81
C TRP A 32 -18.52 -4.79 6.95
N PHE A 33 -17.62 -3.93 7.42
CA PHE A 33 -16.24 -4.33 7.68
C PHE A 33 -16.14 -5.40 8.77
N ARG A 34 -16.91 -5.30 9.84
CA ARG A 34 -16.91 -6.35 10.88
C ARG A 34 -17.33 -7.70 10.31
N LEU A 35 -18.33 -7.74 9.45
CA LEU A 35 -18.76 -8.97 8.80
C LEU A 35 -17.71 -9.55 7.85
N GLU A 36 -17.04 -8.71 7.08
CA GLU A 36 -15.93 -9.13 6.22
C GLU A 36 -14.80 -9.78 7.05
N TRP A 37 -14.44 -9.18 8.17
CA TRP A 37 -13.37 -9.70 9.04
C TRP A 37 -13.77 -10.90 9.89
N MET A 38 -15.03 -11.27 9.93
CA MET A 38 -15.46 -12.54 10.50
C MET A 38 -15.15 -13.73 9.59
N GLU A 39 -15.12 -13.52 8.29
CA GLU A 39 -14.93 -14.55 7.28
C GLU A 39 -13.54 -14.52 6.62
N HIS A 40 -12.84 -13.40 6.69
CA HIS A 40 -11.56 -13.20 6.03
C HIS A 40 -10.51 -12.68 7.01
N THR A 41 -9.28 -13.14 6.82
CA THR A 41 -8.14 -12.71 7.64
C THR A 41 -7.36 -11.62 6.91
N PRO A 42 -7.21 -10.42 7.48
CA PRO A 42 -6.39 -9.39 6.87
C PRO A 42 -4.91 -9.79 6.87
N PRO A 43 -4.11 -9.33 5.91
CA PRO A 43 -2.66 -9.32 6.06
C PRO A 43 -2.28 -8.60 7.36
N LEU A 44 -1.09 -8.92 7.91
CA LEU A 44 -0.71 -8.33 9.20
C LEU A 44 -0.68 -6.81 9.16
N TYR A 45 -0.20 -6.23 8.07
CA TYR A 45 -0.12 -4.79 7.90
C TYR A 45 -0.14 -4.40 6.42
N CYS A 46 -0.39 -3.13 6.16
CA CYS A 46 -0.23 -2.54 4.82
C CYS A 46 -0.01 -1.03 4.91
N ALA A 47 0.46 -0.47 3.81
CA ALA A 47 0.40 0.95 3.51
C ALA A 47 -0.30 1.14 2.17
N VAL A 48 -1.29 2.01 2.13
CA VAL A 48 -2.10 2.27 0.95
C VAL A 48 -1.87 3.69 0.47
N ASP A 49 -1.36 3.82 -0.74
CA ASP A 49 -1.22 5.11 -1.43
C ASP A 49 -2.57 5.47 -2.03
N ILE A 50 -3.11 6.62 -1.62
CA ILE A 50 -4.43 7.09 -2.04
C ILE A 50 -4.29 8.40 -2.79
N ARG A 51 -5.11 8.60 -3.82
CA ARG A 51 -5.20 9.87 -4.53
C ARG A 51 -6.60 10.42 -4.48
N ASN A 52 -6.67 11.70 -4.13
CA ASN A 52 -7.88 12.49 -4.14
C ASN A 52 -7.80 13.50 -5.28
N ALA A 53 -8.54 13.24 -6.35
CA ALA A 53 -8.57 14.08 -7.54
C ALA A 53 -9.61 15.22 -7.44
N GLY A 54 -10.40 15.26 -6.35
CA GLY A 54 -11.53 16.18 -6.21
C GLY A 54 -12.84 15.66 -6.80
N PHE A 55 -12.77 14.73 -7.72
CA PHE A 55 -13.93 14.05 -8.32
C PHE A 55 -13.86 12.52 -8.15
N LYS A 56 -12.74 12.01 -7.67
CA LYS A 56 -12.49 10.58 -7.47
C LYS A 56 -11.50 10.40 -6.34
N LEU A 57 -11.71 9.38 -5.53
CA LEU A 57 -10.85 8.97 -4.44
C LEU A 57 -10.53 7.49 -4.58
N ALA A 58 -9.29 7.14 -4.87
CA ALA A 58 -8.96 5.75 -5.14
C ALA A 58 -7.57 5.37 -4.63
N PRO A 59 -7.38 4.09 -4.23
CA PRO A 59 -6.06 3.57 -3.96
C PRO A 59 -5.32 3.37 -5.28
N VAL A 60 -4.05 3.70 -5.31
CA VAL A 60 -3.20 3.53 -6.50
C VAL A 60 -2.09 2.52 -6.29
N ASP A 61 -1.78 2.18 -5.05
CA ASP A 61 -0.85 1.12 -4.68
C ASP A 61 -1.13 0.62 -3.26
N THR A 62 -1.00 -0.69 -3.03
CA THR A 62 -1.16 -1.32 -1.72
C THR A 62 0.08 -2.14 -1.43
N ASN A 63 0.89 -1.67 -0.49
CA ASN A 63 2.11 -2.31 -0.07
C ASN A 63 1.85 -3.21 1.15
N LEU A 64 2.14 -4.50 1.03
CA LEU A 64 1.96 -5.48 2.11
C LEU A 64 3.21 -5.68 2.99
N TYR A 65 4.31 -5.01 2.65
CA TYR A 65 5.56 -4.97 3.43
C TYR A 65 6.00 -3.52 3.63
N PRO A 66 5.20 -2.70 4.33
CA PRO A 66 5.43 -1.27 4.37
C PRO A 66 6.67 -0.90 5.17
N ASP A 67 7.39 0.08 4.66
CA ASP A 67 8.37 0.86 5.39
C ASP A 67 7.81 2.26 5.70
N GLY A 68 8.64 3.15 6.22
CA GLY A 68 8.18 4.51 6.53
C GLY A 68 7.44 4.66 7.85
N TRP A 69 7.45 3.66 8.72
CA TRP A 69 6.76 3.67 10.01
C TRP A 69 7.15 4.85 10.90
N HIS A 70 8.38 5.35 10.80
CA HIS A 70 8.88 6.50 11.55
C HIS A 70 8.30 7.84 11.08
N ASN A 71 7.63 7.89 9.93
CA ASN A 71 6.97 9.08 9.41
C ASN A 71 5.54 9.26 9.93
N LEU A 72 5.01 8.29 10.65
CA LEU A 72 3.73 8.43 11.33
C LEU A 72 3.86 9.38 12.52
N SER A 73 2.79 10.13 12.80
CA SER A 73 2.77 11.00 13.98
C SER A 73 3.02 10.20 15.25
N PRO A 74 3.88 10.67 16.18
CA PRO A 74 4.02 10.06 17.49
C PRO A 74 2.72 9.97 18.27
N ASP A 75 1.76 10.84 18.01
CA ASP A 75 0.44 10.85 18.66
C ASP A 75 -0.40 9.61 18.28
N THR A 76 -0.08 8.95 17.16
CA THR A 76 -0.77 7.72 16.74
C THR A 76 -0.09 6.44 17.21
N LEU A 77 1.07 6.54 17.86
CA LEU A 77 1.79 5.36 18.36
C LEU A 77 0.93 4.47 19.27
N PRO A 78 0.11 5.01 20.20
CA PRO A 78 -0.78 4.17 21.00
C PRO A 78 -1.76 3.34 20.18
N LEU A 79 -2.29 3.86 19.08
CA LEU A 79 -3.17 3.11 18.17
C LEU A 79 -2.44 1.95 17.50
N ALA A 80 -1.23 2.20 17.03
CA ALA A 80 -0.39 1.18 16.41
C ALA A 80 -0.05 0.06 17.41
N VAL A 81 0.28 0.42 18.64
CA VAL A 81 0.57 -0.54 19.73
C VAL A 81 -0.65 -1.40 20.05
N GLN A 82 -1.82 -0.80 20.22
CA GLN A 82 -3.06 -1.54 20.45
C GLN A 82 -3.42 -2.49 19.31
N ALA A 83 -3.28 -2.04 18.08
CA ALA A 83 -3.53 -2.86 16.90
C ALA A 83 -2.54 -4.03 16.80
N ALA A 84 -1.26 -3.79 17.05
CA ALA A 84 -0.22 -4.81 17.08
C ALA A 84 -0.51 -5.87 18.16
N GLN A 85 -0.88 -5.44 19.35
CA GLN A 85 -1.26 -6.34 20.44
C GLN A 85 -2.45 -7.21 20.07
N ALA A 86 -3.52 -6.61 19.56
CA ALA A 86 -4.71 -7.34 19.13
C ALA A 86 -4.42 -8.34 18.00
N ALA A 87 -3.59 -7.95 17.04
CA ALA A 87 -3.21 -8.83 15.92
C ALA A 87 -2.43 -10.06 16.40
N ILE A 88 -1.45 -9.87 17.26
CA ILE A 88 -0.62 -10.98 17.77
C ILE A 88 -1.40 -11.87 18.72
N GLU A 89 -2.21 -11.33 19.61
CA GLU A 89 -3.06 -12.13 20.51
C GLU A 89 -4.03 -13.03 19.76
N LYS A 90 -4.57 -12.58 18.65
CA LYS A 90 -5.46 -13.36 17.80
C LYS A 90 -4.73 -14.54 17.14
N ILE A 91 -3.47 -14.38 16.79
CA ILE A 91 -2.66 -15.38 16.08
C ILE A 91 -2.02 -16.35 17.05
N CYS A 92 -1.38 -15.86 18.10
CA CYS A 92 -0.67 -16.60 19.10
C CYS A 92 -0.81 -15.91 20.47
N PRO A 93 -1.85 -16.25 21.28
CA PRO A 93 -2.09 -15.58 22.57
C PRO A 93 -0.92 -15.69 23.56
N GLU A 94 -0.11 -16.73 23.42
CA GLU A 94 1.05 -16.98 24.29
C GLU A 94 2.38 -16.46 23.72
N ALA A 95 2.32 -15.63 22.67
CA ALA A 95 3.52 -15.10 22.05
C ALA A 95 4.29 -14.19 23.02
N HIS A 96 5.57 -14.51 23.20
CA HIS A 96 6.52 -13.67 23.93
C HIS A 96 7.61 -13.10 23.04
N ASN A 97 8.00 -13.84 22.01
CA ASN A 97 9.09 -13.51 21.10
C ASN A 97 8.57 -13.24 19.70
N LEU A 98 9.01 -12.14 19.12
CA LEU A 98 8.76 -11.77 17.73
C LEU A 98 10.08 -11.60 17.00
N LEU A 99 10.25 -12.31 15.90
CA LEU A 99 11.37 -12.12 14.99
C LEU A 99 10.93 -11.23 13.83
N ILE A 100 11.59 -10.09 13.64
CA ILE A 100 11.42 -9.28 12.43
C ILE A 100 12.52 -9.67 11.45
N VAL A 101 12.12 -10.04 10.23
CA VAL A 101 13.02 -10.36 9.13
C VAL A 101 13.00 -9.20 8.13
N PRO A 102 14.05 -8.34 8.13
CA PRO A 102 14.12 -7.19 7.24
C PRO A 102 14.60 -7.58 5.84
N GLU A 103 14.64 -6.59 4.95
CA GLU A 103 15.25 -6.70 3.63
C GLU A 103 16.72 -7.11 3.74
N SER A 104 17.20 -7.82 2.71
CA SER A 104 18.61 -8.22 2.60
C SER A 104 19.44 -7.14 1.93
N GLY A 105 20.76 -7.20 2.10
CA GLY A 105 21.70 -6.27 1.49
C GLY A 105 21.97 -5.02 2.32
N LYS A 106 22.34 -3.94 1.65
CA LYS A 106 22.64 -2.66 2.31
C LYS A 106 21.36 -1.92 2.67
N LEU A 107 21.14 -1.71 3.95
CA LEU A 107 19.99 -1.01 4.48
C LEU A 107 20.24 0.50 4.55
N SER A 108 19.31 1.29 4.01
CA SER A 108 19.37 2.74 4.05
C SER A 108 19.04 3.29 5.45
N SER A 109 19.45 4.52 5.73
CA SER A 109 19.10 5.20 6.98
C SER A 109 17.58 5.34 7.16
N PHE A 110 16.86 5.61 6.07
CA PHE A 110 15.39 5.66 6.07
C PHE A 110 14.78 4.32 6.50
N TYR A 111 15.24 3.23 5.91
CA TYR A 111 14.74 1.90 6.22
C TYR A 111 15.08 1.46 7.66
N LEU A 112 16.28 1.76 8.14
CA LEU A 112 16.66 1.50 9.53
C LEU A 112 15.78 2.25 10.54
N ALA A 113 15.46 3.51 10.27
CA ALA A 113 14.53 4.27 11.10
C ALA A 113 13.12 3.66 11.11
N SER A 114 12.66 3.17 9.97
CA SER A 114 11.39 2.44 9.86
C SER A 114 11.39 1.16 10.69
N LEU A 115 12.45 0.35 10.60
CA LEU A 115 12.59 -0.88 11.39
C LEU A 115 12.62 -0.59 12.88
N ALA A 116 13.31 0.48 13.31
CA ALA A 116 13.37 0.87 14.71
C ALA A 116 11.97 1.19 15.25
N ARG A 117 11.17 1.95 14.50
CA ARG A 117 9.79 2.27 14.88
C ARG A 117 8.91 1.02 14.89
N LEU A 118 9.03 0.14 13.91
CA LEU A 118 8.28 -1.10 13.85
C LEU A 118 8.59 -2.01 15.04
N ALA A 119 9.87 -2.16 15.38
CA ALA A 119 10.32 -2.90 16.55
C ALA A 119 9.80 -2.27 17.87
N GLU A 120 9.78 -0.95 17.97
CA GLU A 120 9.22 -0.22 19.10
C GLU A 120 7.72 -0.49 19.28
N ILE A 121 6.95 -0.46 18.19
CA ILE A 121 5.51 -0.74 18.21
C ILE A 121 5.23 -2.12 18.82
N PHE A 122 5.87 -3.15 18.31
CA PHE A 122 5.67 -4.51 18.80
C PHE A 122 6.29 -4.75 20.17
N GLY A 123 7.40 -4.08 20.50
CA GLY A 123 7.98 -4.11 21.85
C GLY A 123 7.05 -3.51 22.88
N MET A 124 6.42 -2.37 22.60
CA MET A 124 5.42 -1.73 23.47
C MET A 124 4.13 -2.55 23.55
N ALA A 125 3.85 -3.38 22.57
CA ALA A 125 2.74 -4.34 22.61
C ALA A 125 3.01 -5.55 23.52
N GLY A 126 4.17 -5.62 24.17
CA GLY A 126 4.53 -6.65 25.14
C GLY A 126 5.41 -7.77 24.62
N LEU A 127 5.94 -7.65 23.42
CA LEU A 127 6.77 -8.67 22.78
C LEU A 127 8.27 -8.37 22.97
N ASN A 128 9.05 -9.43 23.10
CA ASN A 128 10.50 -9.36 22.97
C ASN A 128 10.86 -9.44 21.49
N VAL A 129 11.28 -8.33 20.91
CA VAL A 129 11.50 -8.18 19.48
C VAL A 129 12.99 -8.25 19.16
N ARG A 130 13.37 -9.10 18.22
CA ARG A 130 14.73 -9.16 17.67
C ARG A 130 14.68 -9.15 16.14
N LEU A 131 15.74 -8.67 15.53
CA LEU A 131 15.90 -8.57 14.07
C LEU A 131 16.81 -9.69 13.58
N GLY A 132 16.31 -10.49 12.63
CA GLY A 132 17.03 -11.60 12.05
C GLY A 132 17.15 -11.47 10.53
N SER A 133 18.37 -11.48 10.02
CA SER A 133 18.64 -11.40 8.59
C SER A 133 18.66 -12.79 7.94
N ILE A 134 18.02 -12.91 6.80
CA ILE A 134 18.12 -14.06 5.91
C ILE A 134 19.17 -13.85 4.82
N ASP A 135 19.90 -12.74 4.85
CA ASP A 135 21.00 -12.48 3.93
C ASP A 135 22.17 -13.44 4.23
N PRO A 136 22.54 -14.31 3.28
CA PRO A 136 23.63 -15.27 3.50
C PRO A 136 24.99 -14.61 3.70
N LEU A 137 25.15 -13.34 3.37
CA LEU A 137 26.38 -12.58 3.58
C LEU A 137 26.54 -12.11 5.03
N LEU A 138 25.47 -12.03 5.80
CA LEU A 138 25.53 -11.67 7.21
C LEU A 138 25.91 -12.91 8.05
N LYS A 139 27.15 -12.97 8.54
CA LYS A 139 27.69 -14.14 9.26
C LYS A 139 27.68 -14.00 10.78
N ARG A 140 27.52 -12.78 11.29
CA ARG A 140 27.55 -12.49 12.73
C ARG A 140 26.64 -11.34 13.07
N ALA A 141 26.26 -11.26 14.33
CA ALA A 141 25.51 -10.11 14.86
C ALA A 141 26.23 -8.80 14.54
N THR A 142 25.53 -7.90 13.90
CA THR A 142 26.08 -6.64 13.40
C THR A 142 25.25 -5.47 13.93
N PRO A 143 25.86 -4.53 14.67
CA PRO A 143 25.18 -3.32 15.09
C PRO A 143 25.00 -2.38 13.89
N MET A 144 23.78 -1.85 13.74
CA MET A 144 23.42 -0.85 12.75
C MET A 144 23.11 0.46 13.49
N THR A 145 23.76 1.54 13.09
CA THR A 145 23.59 2.86 13.75
C THR A 145 22.59 3.71 12.95
N LEU A 146 21.55 4.20 13.62
CA LEU A 146 20.61 5.16 13.07
C LEU A 146 21.18 6.57 13.08
N ALA A 147 20.57 7.47 12.32
CA ALA A 147 20.99 8.88 12.22
C ALA A 147 20.93 9.61 13.57
N ASP A 148 20.04 9.23 14.48
CA ASP A 148 19.91 9.77 15.84
C ASP A 148 20.85 9.13 16.87
N GLY A 149 21.72 8.22 16.44
CA GLY A 149 22.66 7.51 17.29
C GLY A 149 22.11 6.25 17.95
N GLN A 150 20.84 5.93 17.81
CA GLN A 150 20.30 4.63 18.26
C GLN A 150 20.96 3.49 17.49
N LYS A 151 21.05 2.31 18.12
CA LYS A 151 21.60 1.11 17.51
C LYS A 151 20.56 0.01 17.45
N LEU A 152 20.47 -0.63 16.28
CA LEU A 152 19.78 -1.88 16.08
C LEU A 152 20.80 -2.98 15.86
N THR A 153 20.58 -4.14 16.44
CA THR A 153 21.44 -5.31 16.16
C THR A 153 20.72 -6.22 15.18
N LEU A 154 21.38 -6.48 14.06
CA LEU A 154 20.91 -7.43 13.06
C LEU A 154 21.69 -8.73 13.24
N GLU A 155 20.98 -9.83 13.48
CA GLU A 155 21.57 -11.14 13.75
C GLU A 155 21.32 -12.09 12.58
N PRO A 156 22.22 -13.04 12.29
CA PRO A 156 21.95 -14.07 11.29
C PRO A 156 20.78 -14.94 11.72
N ALA A 157 19.78 -15.08 10.88
CA ALA A 157 18.71 -16.03 11.10
C ALA A 157 19.23 -17.47 10.98
N GLN A 158 18.77 -18.34 11.86
CA GLN A 158 19.19 -19.73 11.95
C GLN A 158 18.01 -20.65 11.71
N ARG A 159 18.18 -21.61 10.79
CA ARG A 159 17.20 -22.66 10.53
C ARG A 159 17.57 -23.90 11.33
N GLN A 160 16.65 -24.41 12.14
CA GLN A 160 16.77 -25.68 12.81
C GLN A 160 15.59 -26.56 12.42
N ARG A 161 15.81 -27.51 11.51
CA ARG A 161 14.78 -28.36 10.93
C ARG A 161 13.63 -27.53 10.34
N PHE A 162 12.48 -27.47 11.04
CA PHE A 162 11.27 -26.78 10.60
C PHE A 162 11.01 -25.45 11.31
N ARG A 163 12.00 -24.91 12.03
CA ARG A 163 11.86 -23.66 12.76
C ARG A 163 12.96 -22.66 12.40
N LEU A 164 12.57 -21.40 12.34
CA LEU A 164 13.49 -20.28 12.15
C LEU A 164 13.62 -19.52 13.47
N GLY A 165 14.83 -19.13 13.79
CA GLY A 165 15.10 -18.32 14.99
C GLY A 165 16.46 -17.66 14.95
N LEU A 166 16.92 -17.24 16.12
CA LEU A 166 18.27 -16.73 16.34
C LEU A 166 18.95 -17.55 17.44
N LYS A 167 20.22 -17.28 17.69
CA LYS A 167 20.91 -17.91 18.80
C LYS A 167 20.19 -17.62 20.12
N HIS A 168 19.73 -18.65 20.80
CA HIS A 168 18.94 -18.57 22.03
C HIS A 168 17.66 -17.75 21.91
N PHE A 169 17.03 -17.76 20.75
CA PHE A 169 15.79 -17.06 20.49
C PHE A 169 14.90 -17.88 19.56
N ASP A 170 13.78 -18.33 20.10
CA ASP A 170 12.78 -19.15 19.38
C ASP A 170 11.44 -18.41 19.34
N PRO A 171 11.10 -17.77 18.22
CA PRO A 171 9.85 -17.01 18.07
C PRO A 171 8.72 -17.94 17.66
N CYS A 172 7.51 -17.67 18.14
CA CYS A 172 6.32 -18.29 17.58
C CYS A 172 5.80 -17.48 16.37
N THR A 173 6.12 -16.21 16.30
CA THR A 173 5.69 -15.30 15.22
C THR A 173 6.90 -14.66 14.55
N ILE A 174 6.89 -14.72 13.23
CA ILE A 174 7.92 -14.13 12.37
C ILE A 174 7.25 -13.07 11.53
N LEU A 175 7.66 -11.82 11.72
CA LEU A 175 7.21 -10.68 10.95
C LEU A 175 8.16 -10.46 9.78
N LEU A 176 7.69 -10.76 8.58
CA LEU A 176 8.45 -10.56 7.36
C LEU A 176 8.27 -9.11 6.88
N ASN A 177 9.37 -8.37 6.84
CA ASN A 177 9.42 -7.03 6.26
C ASN A 177 10.38 -7.03 5.06
N ASN A 178 10.14 -7.98 4.16
CA ASN A 178 10.92 -8.24 2.96
C ASN A 178 9.96 -8.75 1.89
N ASP A 179 9.82 -8.03 0.81
CA ASP A 179 8.88 -8.34 -0.27
C ASP A 179 9.32 -9.47 -1.21
N LEU A 180 10.45 -10.11 -0.88
CA LEU A 180 11.00 -11.30 -1.56
C LEU A 180 11.07 -11.10 -3.09
N PRO A 181 11.81 -10.13 -3.59
CA PRO A 181 11.82 -9.78 -5.01
C PRO A 181 12.35 -10.91 -5.89
N ASP A 182 13.23 -11.75 -5.36
CA ASP A 182 13.88 -12.86 -6.05
C ASP A 182 13.27 -14.24 -5.73
N GLY A 183 12.15 -14.25 -5.01
CA GLY A 183 11.46 -15.47 -4.59
C GLY A 183 11.64 -15.80 -3.11
N ALA A 184 10.89 -16.80 -2.66
CA ALA A 184 10.99 -17.30 -1.31
C ALA A 184 12.28 -18.10 -1.13
N PRO A 185 13.21 -17.68 -0.25
CA PRO A 185 14.39 -18.48 0.04
C PRO A 185 14.02 -19.71 0.88
N GLY A 186 14.74 -20.81 0.68
CA GLY A 186 14.47 -22.08 1.37
C GLY A 186 14.49 -21.99 2.89
N ILE A 187 15.19 -21.00 3.45
CA ILE A 187 15.22 -20.77 4.90
C ILE A 187 13.84 -20.37 5.48
N LEU A 188 12.93 -19.84 4.66
CA LEU A 188 11.57 -19.44 5.04
C LEU A 188 10.51 -20.47 4.67
N GLU A 189 10.85 -21.52 3.92
CA GLU A 189 9.90 -22.52 3.48
C GLU A 189 9.67 -23.59 4.53
N ASP A 190 8.48 -24.20 4.52
CA ASP A 190 8.12 -25.33 5.36
C ASP A 190 8.40 -25.13 6.87
N LEU A 191 8.05 -23.97 7.38
CA LEU A 191 8.10 -23.69 8.82
C LEU A 191 6.91 -24.34 9.51
N HIS A 192 7.16 -25.04 10.62
CA HIS A 192 6.15 -25.70 11.41
C HIS A 192 6.01 -25.03 12.78
N GLU A 193 4.76 -24.90 13.22
CA GLU A 193 4.42 -24.31 14.52
C GLU A 193 4.94 -22.88 14.70
N GLN A 194 5.13 -22.16 13.60
CA GLN A 194 5.49 -20.74 13.55
C GLN A 194 4.59 -20.03 12.56
N TYR A 195 4.22 -18.79 12.87
CA TYR A 195 3.40 -17.95 12.01
C TYR A 195 4.30 -16.98 11.27
N LEU A 196 4.40 -17.14 9.95
CA LEU A 196 5.09 -16.21 9.06
C LEU A 196 4.08 -15.21 8.51
N LEU A 197 4.28 -13.94 8.80
CA LEU A 197 3.33 -12.86 8.50
C LEU A 197 4.06 -11.67 7.84
N PRO A 198 3.58 -11.21 6.68
CA PRO A 198 2.64 -11.85 5.77
C PRO A 198 3.13 -13.19 5.23
N PRO A 199 2.26 -14.03 4.69
CA PRO A 199 2.67 -15.33 4.14
C PRO A 199 3.51 -15.20 2.88
N LEU A 200 4.24 -16.25 2.50
CA LEU A 200 5.17 -16.22 1.36
C LEU A 200 4.54 -15.81 0.03
N GLN A 201 3.27 -16.16 -0.20
CA GLN A 201 2.56 -15.78 -1.43
C GLN A 201 2.26 -14.28 -1.55
N ALA A 202 2.46 -13.50 -0.49
CA ALA A 202 2.43 -12.05 -0.55
C ALA A 202 3.67 -11.44 -1.23
N GLY A 203 4.73 -12.22 -1.40
CA GLY A 203 5.96 -11.80 -2.08
C GLY A 203 5.76 -11.56 -3.59
N TRP A 204 6.59 -10.73 -4.18
CA TRP A 204 6.43 -10.26 -5.56
C TRP A 204 6.63 -11.30 -6.65
N THR A 205 7.17 -12.47 -6.36
CA THR A 205 7.22 -13.56 -7.35
C THR A 205 5.87 -14.25 -7.56
N VAL A 206 4.95 -14.11 -6.61
CA VAL A 206 3.59 -14.65 -6.67
C VAL A 206 2.56 -13.54 -6.85
N ARG A 207 2.68 -12.46 -6.07
CA ARG A 207 1.74 -11.35 -6.08
C ARG A 207 1.73 -10.61 -7.42
N ARG A 208 0.53 -10.18 -7.87
CA ARG A 208 0.34 -9.35 -9.06
C ARG A 208 -0.55 -8.16 -8.72
N LYS A 209 -0.17 -6.98 -9.19
CA LYS A 209 -0.96 -5.74 -9.02
C LYS A 209 -2.34 -5.86 -9.67
N SER A 210 -2.40 -6.48 -10.85
CA SER A 210 -3.65 -6.74 -11.57
C SER A 210 -4.62 -7.61 -10.78
N ARG A 211 -4.12 -8.64 -10.10
CA ARG A 211 -4.95 -9.48 -9.22
C ARG A 211 -5.49 -8.68 -8.03
N HIS A 212 -4.66 -7.86 -7.43
CA HIS A 212 -5.09 -6.97 -6.35
C HIS A 212 -6.23 -6.05 -6.82
N PHE A 213 -6.05 -5.37 -7.94
CA PHE A 213 -7.07 -4.46 -8.46
C PHE A 213 -8.32 -5.18 -8.99
N GLN A 214 -8.20 -6.41 -9.44
CA GLN A 214 -9.39 -7.24 -9.72
C GLN A 214 -10.19 -7.49 -8.45
N CYS A 215 -9.55 -7.90 -7.37
CA CYS A 215 -10.19 -8.06 -6.07
C CYS A 215 -10.77 -6.74 -5.54
N TYR A 216 -10.03 -5.65 -5.69
CA TYR A 216 -10.49 -4.33 -5.27
C TYR A 216 -11.70 -3.87 -6.08
N GLU A 217 -11.75 -4.12 -7.37
CA GLU A 217 -12.93 -3.82 -8.21
C GLU A 217 -14.17 -4.55 -7.69
N ASP A 218 -14.06 -5.81 -7.38
CA ASP A 218 -15.19 -6.61 -6.84
C ASP A 218 -15.63 -6.08 -5.47
N VAL A 219 -14.70 -5.75 -4.60
CA VAL A 219 -14.97 -5.16 -3.28
C VAL A 219 -15.64 -3.79 -3.43
N SER A 220 -15.13 -2.93 -4.31
CA SER A 220 -15.67 -1.59 -4.54
C SER A 220 -17.07 -1.61 -5.13
N LYS A 221 -17.39 -2.58 -5.99
CA LYS A 221 -18.76 -2.77 -6.53
C LYS A 221 -19.75 -3.14 -5.42
N ARG A 222 -19.38 -4.09 -4.54
CA ARG A 222 -20.23 -4.47 -3.41
C ARG A 222 -20.40 -3.32 -2.42
N PHE A 223 -19.33 -2.61 -2.11
CA PHE A 223 -19.37 -1.45 -1.24
C PHE A 223 -20.19 -0.31 -1.84
N GLY A 224 -20.01 -0.02 -3.12
CA GLY A 224 -20.80 1.00 -3.83
C GLY A 224 -22.29 0.71 -3.80
N LYS A 225 -22.68 -0.55 -3.96
CA LYS A 225 -24.07 -0.98 -3.81
C LYS A 225 -24.60 -0.78 -2.39
N LEU A 226 -23.77 -1.06 -1.38
CA LEU A 226 -24.13 -0.91 0.03
C LEU A 226 -24.52 0.52 0.39
N ILE A 227 -23.74 1.50 -0.04
CA ILE A 227 -23.93 2.91 0.31
C ILE A 227 -24.56 3.76 -0.80
N GLY A 228 -24.88 3.16 -1.95
CA GLY A 228 -25.55 3.82 -3.06
C GLY A 228 -24.68 4.82 -3.80
N ILE A 229 -23.43 4.48 -4.08
CA ILE A 229 -22.52 5.29 -4.91
C ILE A 229 -22.11 4.55 -6.18
N ASP A 230 -21.69 5.31 -7.18
CA ASP A 230 -20.99 4.75 -8.34
C ASP A 230 -19.63 4.20 -7.91
N PRO A 231 -19.36 2.90 -8.10
CA PRO A 231 -18.06 2.32 -7.71
C PRO A 231 -16.87 3.00 -8.39
N TRP A 232 -17.05 3.58 -9.56
CA TRP A 232 -16.00 4.30 -10.27
C TRP A 232 -15.39 5.43 -9.43
N LEU A 233 -16.18 6.07 -8.55
CA LEU A 233 -15.70 7.14 -7.67
C LEU A 233 -14.59 6.70 -6.71
N ILE A 234 -14.48 5.40 -6.46
CA ILE A 234 -13.51 4.82 -5.52
C ILE A 234 -12.62 3.74 -6.13
N ASN A 235 -12.82 3.41 -7.40
CA ASN A 235 -12.13 2.30 -8.07
C ASN A 235 -11.36 2.80 -9.29
N PRO A 236 -10.02 2.65 -9.35
CA PRO A 236 -9.26 2.93 -10.55
C PRO A 236 -9.49 1.81 -11.56
N LEU A 237 -9.94 2.16 -12.76
CA LEU A 237 -10.06 1.20 -13.85
C LEU A 237 -8.67 0.70 -14.25
N PHE A 238 -8.60 -0.52 -14.74
CA PHE A 238 -7.33 -1.10 -15.19
C PHE A 238 -7.53 -2.10 -16.35
N ALA A 239 -6.45 -2.38 -17.03
CA ALA A 239 -6.30 -3.45 -17.99
C ALA A 239 -4.91 -4.09 -17.85
N THR A 240 -4.72 -5.25 -18.45
CA THR A 240 -3.44 -5.96 -18.42
C THR A 240 -2.97 -6.28 -19.83
N CYS A 241 -1.66 -6.24 -20.00
CA CYS A 241 -1.00 -6.87 -21.16
C CYS A 241 -0.02 -7.91 -20.65
N GLY A 242 0.11 -9.01 -21.39
CA GLY A 242 1.08 -10.05 -21.12
C GLY A 242 2.52 -9.58 -21.31
N GLN A 243 3.33 -10.37 -21.99
CA GLN A 243 4.73 -10.01 -22.20
C GLN A 243 4.89 -8.80 -23.14
N ILE A 244 5.56 -7.77 -22.66
CA ILE A 244 5.97 -6.61 -23.47
C ILE A 244 7.50 -6.59 -23.51
N ASP A 245 8.05 -6.57 -24.72
CA ASP A 245 9.46 -6.32 -24.95
C ASP A 245 9.62 -5.14 -25.92
N ILE A 246 10.09 -4.02 -25.36
CA ILE A 246 10.31 -2.80 -26.13
C ILE A 246 11.47 -2.91 -27.13
N HIS A 247 12.42 -3.80 -26.88
CA HIS A 247 13.58 -3.99 -27.77
C HIS A 247 13.22 -4.81 -29.00
N GLU A 248 12.27 -5.73 -28.86
CA GLU A 248 11.80 -6.59 -29.94
C GLU A 248 10.46 -6.12 -30.56
N ALA A 249 9.95 -4.95 -30.16
CA ALA A 249 8.64 -4.42 -30.57
C ALA A 249 7.47 -5.37 -30.24
N TYR A 250 7.68 -6.32 -29.33
CA TYR A 250 6.69 -7.31 -28.95
C TYR A 250 5.67 -6.75 -27.97
N GLY A 251 4.41 -7.03 -28.19
CA GLY A 251 3.31 -6.60 -27.31
C GLY A 251 2.89 -5.13 -27.46
N GLY A 252 3.54 -4.36 -28.33
CA GLY A 252 3.20 -2.96 -28.56
C GLY A 252 1.77 -2.74 -29.04
N ASP A 253 1.23 -3.61 -29.89
CA ASP A 253 -0.15 -3.53 -30.37
C ASP A 253 -1.15 -3.84 -29.27
N CYS A 254 -0.87 -4.82 -28.41
CA CYS A 254 -1.67 -5.12 -27.23
C CYS A 254 -1.73 -3.91 -26.29
N LEU A 255 -0.59 -3.30 -26.02
CA LEU A 255 -0.50 -2.12 -25.16
C LEU A 255 -1.30 -0.95 -25.73
N ARG A 256 -1.13 -0.62 -27.01
CA ARG A 256 -1.89 0.45 -27.68
C ARG A 256 -3.40 0.21 -27.64
N THR A 257 -3.83 -1.01 -27.95
CA THR A 257 -5.25 -1.37 -27.95
C THR A 257 -5.87 -1.21 -26.55
N HIS A 258 -5.22 -1.71 -25.51
CA HIS A 258 -5.73 -1.63 -24.15
C HIS A 258 -5.67 -0.21 -23.57
N VAL A 259 -4.63 0.54 -23.88
CA VAL A 259 -4.52 1.96 -23.49
C VAL A 259 -5.65 2.77 -24.13
N ASP A 260 -5.89 2.60 -25.43
CA ASP A 260 -6.96 3.29 -26.15
C ASP A 260 -8.35 2.95 -25.57
N ALA A 261 -8.61 1.67 -25.36
CA ALA A 261 -9.87 1.21 -24.77
C ALA A 261 -10.09 1.77 -23.36
N LEU A 262 -9.06 1.79 -22.54
CA LEU A 262 -9.13 2.30 -21.18
C LEU A 262 -9.33 3.83 -21.15
N LEU A 263 -8.58 4.57 -21.96
CA LEU A 263 -8.76 6.02 -22.12
C LEU A 263 -10.19 6.36 -22.59
N THR A 264 -10.75 5.57 -23.50
CA THR A 264 -12.12 5.74 -23.98
C THR A 264 -13.14 5.57 -22.86
N LYS A 265 -12.98 4.56 -22.00
CA LYS A 265 -13.82 4.36 -20.81
C LYS A 265 -13.71 5.52 -19.83
N ILE A 266 -12.51 6.01 -19.58
CA ILE A 266 -12.28 7.13 -18.66
C ILE A 266 -12.91 8.41 -19.24
N ARG A 267 -12.76 8.69 -20.53
CA ARG A 267 -13.40 9.84 -21.20
C ARG A 267 -14.91 9.84 -21.03
N ARG A 268 -15.54 8.66 -21.13
CA ARG A 268 -16.99 8.52 -20.90
C ARG A 268 -17.37 8.92 -19.49
N LYS A 269 -16.62 8.45 -18.50
CA LYS A 269 -16.82 8.80 -17.09
C LYS A 269 -16.59 10.29 -16.82
N TYR A 270 -15.56 10.87 -17.38
CA TYR A 270 -15.29 12.30 -17.27
C TYR A 270 -16.43 13.13 -17.85
N LYS A 271 -16.96 12.73 -19.01
CA LYS A 271 -18.13 13.38 -19.62
C LYS A 271 -19.38 13.25 -18.74
N GLU A 272 -19.63 12.06 -18.20
CA GLU A 272 -20.77 11.78 -17.31
C GLU A 272 -20.76 12.69 -16.08
N TYR A 273 -19.58 12.94 -15.50
CA TYR A 273 -19.42 13.77 -14.30
C TYR A 273 -19.06 15.23 -14.59
N GLY A 274 -18.99 15.65 -15.84
CA GLY A 274 -18.65 17.03 -16.21
C GLY A 274 -17.21 17.41 -15.84
N ILE A 275 -16.28 16.46 -15.86
CA ILE A 275 -14.87 16.66 -15.52
C ILE A 275 -14.15 17.24 -16.73
N ALA A 276 -13.48 18.38 -16.54
CA ALA A 276 -12.77 19.09 -17.58
C ALA A 276 -11.30 18.66 -17.77
N GLU A 277 -10.74 17.99 -16.79
CA GLU A 277 -9.35 17.48 -16.82
C GLU A 277 -9.16 16.46 -17.93
N LYS A 278 -7.95 16.37 -18.43
CA LYS A 278 -7.60 15.37 -19.43
C LYS A 278 -7.31 14.02 -18.78
N PRO A 279 -7.94 12.94 -19.23
CA PRO A 279 -7.67 11.62 -18.73
C PRO A 279 -6.27 11.15 -19.11
N PHE A 280 -5.69 10.30 -18.28
CA PHE A 280 -4.42 9.63 -18.54
C PHE A 280 -4.44 8.24 -17.92
N VAL A 281 -3.52 7.41 -18.35
CA VAL A 281 -3.27 6.09 -17.76
C VAL A 281 -1.81 5.99 -17.34
N VAL A 282 -1.55 5.07 -16.41
CA VAL A 282 -0.22 4.77 -15.93
C VAL A 282 0.08 3.31 -16.26
N VAL A 283 1.18 3.07 -16.94
CA VAL A 283 1.66 1.73 -17.26
C VAL A 283 2.77 1.36 -16.29
N LYS A 284 2.61 0.25 -15.59
CA LYS A 284 3.54 -0.26 -14.58
C LYS A 284 3.83 -1.73 -14.82
N ALA A 285 4.98 -2.23 -14.33
CA ALA A 285 5.17 -3.66 -14.20
C ALA A 285 4.07 -4.25 -13.28
N ASP A 286 3.53 -5.40 -13.65
CA ASP A 286 2.46 -6.06 -12.88
C ASP A 286 2.95 -6.67 -11.56
N HIS A 287 4.25 -6.85 -11.43
CA HIS A 287 4.89 -7.36 -10.23
C HIS A 287 6.21 -6.63 -9.96
N GLY A 288 6.73 -6.78 -8.77
CA GLY A 288 8.01 -6.22 -8.38
C GLY A 288 7.92 -5.00 -7.47
N PRO A 289 9.05 -4.66 -6.84
CA PRO A 289 9.13 -3.55 -5.91
C PRO A 289 9.01 -2.20 -6.61
N ARG A 290 8.91 -1.17 -5.81
CA ARG A 290 8.71 0.23 -6.17
C ARG A 290 9.51 0.70 -7.39
N GLY A 291 8.85 1.44 -8.27
CA GLY A 291 9.50 2.31 -9.24
C GLY A 291 10.22 1.65 -10.41
N MET A 292 10.04 0.37 -10.62
CA MET A 292 10.54 -0.33 -11.80
C MET A 292 9.71 0.07 -13.02
N GLY A 293 10.05 1.21 -13.63
CA GLY A 293 9.43 1.68 -14.86
C GLY A 293 7.95 2.03 -14.72
N ILE A 294 7.65 3.31 -14.44
CA ILE A 294 6.29 3.85 -14.48
C ILE A 294 6.21 4.82 -15.64
N MET A 295 5.27 4.59 -16.55
CA MET A 295 5.05 5.45 -17.71
C MET A 295 3.64 6.05 -17.66
N THR A 296 3.56 7.37 -17.73
CA THR A 296 2.30 8.10 -17.86
C THR A 296 1.96 8.29 -19.33
N VAL A 297 0.76 7.92 -19.74
CA VAL A 297 0.29 7.99 -21.14
C VAL A 297 -1.01 8.78 -21.21
N ARG A 298 -1.00 9.87 -21.97
CA ARG A 298 -2.17 10.75 -22.19
C ARG A 298 -2.87 10.50 -23.50
N ASP A 299 -2.12 10.06 -24.51
CA ASP A 299 -2.60 9.73 -25.83
C ASP A 299 -1.90 8.47 -26.32
N VAL A 300 -2.58 7.65 -27.11
CA VAL A 300 -2.01 6.44 -27.73
C VAL A 300 -0.78 6.78 -28.59
N LYS A 301 -0.72 7.98 -29.12
CA LYS A 301 0.43 8.48 -29.87
C LYS A 301 1.71 8.55 -29.06
N ASP A 302 1.59 8.70 -27.74
CA ASP A 302 2.75 8.69 -26.83
C ASP A 302 3.48 7.34 -26.83
N LEU A 303 2.81 6.29 -27.31
CA LEU A 303 3.34 4.94 -27.45
C LEU A 303 3.96 4.66 -28.82
N ALA A 304 3.94 5.60 -29.76
CA ALA A 304 4.40 5.41 -31.14
C ALA A 304 5.90 5.09 -31.23
N ASP A 305 6.70 5.58 -30.29
CA ASP A 305 8.14 5.35 -30.23
C ASP A 305 8.55 4.07 -29.49
N ILE A 306 7.59 3.32 -28.94
CA ILE A 306 7.86 2.04 -28.28
C ILE A 306 8.19 1.00 -29.34
N GLY A 307 9.43 0.51 -29.31
CA GLY A 307 9.96 -0.48 -30.25
C GLY A 307 10.69 0.10 -31.46
N ALA A 308 10.74 1.41 -31.64
CA ALA A 308 11.37 2.02 -32.80
C ALA A 308 12.79 2.55 -32.60
N LYS A 309 13.21 2.86 -31.36
CA LYS A 309 14.57 3.38 -31.05
C LYS A 309 14.98 3.11 -29.61
N ALA A 310 16.30 3.04 -29.41
CA ALA A 310 16.88 3.07 -28.06
C ALA A 310 16.33 4.25 -27.24
N PRO A 311 16.03 4.07 -25.94
CA PRO A 311 15.47 5.13 -25.12
C PRO A 311 16.39 6.35 -25.17
N LYS A 312 15.79 7.52 -25.40
CA LYS A 312 16.51 8.79 -25.32
C LYS A 312 17.11 8.93 -23.92
N ALA A 313 18.36 9.41 -23.85
CA ALA A 313 19.00 9.68 -22.57
C ALA A 313 18.07 10.56 -21.71
N GLY A 314 17.71 10.07 -20.52
CA GLY A 314 16.80 10.76 -19.59
C GLY A 314 15.31 10.39 -19.73
N ALA A 315 14.92 9.50 -20.66
CA ALA A 315 13.57 8.98 -20.70
C ALA A 315 13.32 8.02 -19.53
N ALA A 316 12.11 8.05 -18.96
CA ALA A 316 11.71 7.08 -17.95
C ALA A 316 11.78 5.67 -18.53
N PRO A 317 12.26 4.68 -17.77
CA PRO A 317 12.33 3.30 -18.25
C PRO A 317 10.91 2.80 -18.55
N VAL A 318 10.74 2.18 -19.71
CA VAL A 318 9.48 1.54 -20.08
C VAL A 318 9.37 0.20 -19.36
N PRO A 319 8.22 -0.13 -18.75
CA PRO A 319 8.03 -1.43 -18.12
C PRO A 319 8.17 -2.55 -19.16
N THR A 320 8.86 -3.62 -18.79
CA THR A 320 9.01 -4.83 -19.58
C THR A 320 8.34 -6.01 -18.89
N GLY A 321 8.00 -7.05 -19.65
CA GLY A 321 7.31 -8.22 -19.14
C GLY A 321 5.81 -8.01 -18.99
N GLU A 322 5.20 -8.62 -17.97
CA GLU A 322 3.79 -8.43 -17.64
C GLU A 322 3.55 -7.02 -17.11
N VAL A 323 2.56 -6.33 -17.65
CA VAL A 323 2.23 -4.96 -17.23
C VAL A 323 0.77 -4.81 -16.87
N ILE A 324 0.53 -3.89 -15.95
CA ILE A 324 -0.79 -3.33 -15.66
C ILE A 324 -0.89 -1.92 -16.24
N ILE A 325 -2.03 -1.65 -16.87
CA ILE A 325 -2.41 -0.31 -17.33
C ILE A 325 -3.51 0.17 -16.39
N GLN A 326 -3.25 1.23 -15.67
CA GLN A 326 -4.16 1.71 -14.63
C GLN A 326 -4.68 3.09 -14.97
N GLU A 327 -5.95 3.33 -14.70
CA GLU A 327 -6.53 4.68 -14.77
C GLU A 327 -5.70 5.63 -13.91
N GLY A 328 -5.26 6.73 -14.50
CA GLY A 328 -4.56 7.79 -13.80
C GLY A 328 -5.53 8.56 -12.89
N VAL A 329 -5.19 8.65 -11.62
CA VAL A 329 -5.92 9.46 -10.65
C VAL A 329 -5.05 10.67 -10.30
N LEU A 330 -5.57 11.87 -10.58
CA LEU A 330 -4.87 13.10 -10.27
C LEU A 330 -4.73 13.29 -8.75
N THR A 331 -3.66 13.93 -8.36
CA THR A 331 -3.44 14.38 -6.98
C THR A 331 -3.93 15.82 -6.86
N GLY A 332 -5.13 16.00 -6.35
CA GLY A 332 -5.77 17.31 -6.21
C GLY A 332 -5.43 18.05 -4.91
N GLU A 333 -4.66 17.42 -4.02
CA GLU A 333 -4.27 18.01 -2.75
C GLU A 333 -2.89 18.65 -2.83
N ARG A 334 -2.68 19.72 -2.06
CA ARG A 334 -1.41 20.44 -1.99
C ARG A 334 -1.08 20.84 -0.56
N ILE A 335 0.19 20.77 -0.23
CA ILE A 335 0.77 21.29 1.02
C ILE A 335 1.92 22.23 0.62
N HIS A 336 1.88 23.50 1.05
CA HIS A 336 2.86 24.52 0.67
C HIS A 336 3.12 24.57 -0.85
N ASP A 337 2.04 24.56 -1.63
CA ASP A 337 2.07 24.55 -3.10
C ASP A 337 2.68 23.30 -3.76
N ALA A 338 3.13 22.33 -2.97
CA ALA A 338 3.58 21.04 -3.46
C ALA A 338 2.42 20.02 -3.51
N VAL A 339 2.42 19.20 -4.54
CA VAL A 339 1.45 18.11 -4.70
C VAL A 339 1.58 17.12 -3.55
N ALA A 340 0.46 16.71 -2.98
CA ALA A 340 0.39 15.84 -1.80
C ALA A 340 -0.57 14.67 -2.01
N GLU A 341 -0.15 13.47 -1.63
CA GLU A 341 -1.00 12.29 -1.60
C GLU A 341 -1.00 11.64 -0.22
N PRO A 342 -2.16 11.25 0.31
CA PRO A 342 -2.22 10.54 1.58
C PRO A 342 -1.76 9.10 1.43
N VAL A 343 -0.97 8.63 2.39
CA VAL A 343 -0.60 7.23 2.58
C VAL A 343 -1.14 6.79 3.92
N VAL A 344 -1.99 5.77 3.93
CA VAL A 344 -2.65 5.27 5.14
C VAL A 344 -2.04 3.93 5.54
N TYR A 345 -1.68 3.82 6.82
CA TYR A 345 -1.09 2.63 7.41
C TYR A 345 -2.12 1.84 8.21
N MET A 346 -2.08 0.53 8.05
CA MET A 346 -2.93 -0.38 8.81
C MET A 346 -2.10 -1.48 9.46
N ILE A 347 -2.53 -1.90 10.63
CA ILE A 347 -2.12 -3.15 11.27
C ILE A 347 -3.38 -3.98 11.49
N ASP A 348 -3.40 -5.20 10.94
CA ASP A 348 -4.59 -6.05 10.89
C ASP A 348 -5.76 -5.26 10.27
N ARG A 349 -6.91 -5.22 10.90
CA ARG A 349 -8.11 -4.48 10.47
C ARG A 349 -8.12 -2.99 10.82
N TYR A 350 -7.10 -2.50 11.53
CA TYR A 350 -7.11 -1.19 12.14
C TYR A 350 -6.26 -0.18 11.38
N VAL A 351 -6.84 0.98 11.13
CA VAL A 351 -6.09 2.15 10.67
C VAL A 351 -5.29 2.71 11.84
N VAL A 352 -3.98 2.79 11.69
CA VAL A 352 -3.08 3.19 12.78
C VAL A 352 -2.36 4.50 12.55
N GLY A 353 -2.50 5.09 11.38
CA GLY A 353 -1.87 6.36 11.08
C GLY A 353 -1.72 6.59 9.59
N GLY A 354 -1.02 7.64 9.26
CA GLY A 354 -0.70 7.98 7.89
C GLY A 354 0.14 9.24 7.80
N PHE A 355 0.52 9.55 6.59
CA PHE A 355 1.19 10.80 6.26
C PHE A 355 0.78 11.28 4.87
N TYR A 356 1.03 12.55 4.57
CA TYR A 356 1.07 13.04 3.21
C TYR A 356 2.47 12.88 2.64
N ARG A 357 2.56 12.24 1.49
CA ARG A 357 3.76 12.26 0.67
C ARG A 357 3.67 13.47 -0.24
N ILE A 358 4.65 14.35 -0.14
CA ILE A 358 4.71 15.59 -0.92
C ILE A 358 5.96 15.61 -1.78
N HIS A 359 5.85 16.22 -2.96
CA HIS A 359 6.98 16.37 -3.87
C HIS A 359 6.88 17.71 -4.60
N ALA A 360 7.85 18.61 -4.33
CA ALA A 360 7.83 19.96 -4.87
C ALA A 360 8.06 20.03 -6.38
N GLU A 361 8.76 19.04 -6.95
CA GLU A 361 9.17 19.01 -8.36
C GLU A 361 8.29 18.12 -9.24
N ARG A 362 7.27 17.47 -8.68
CA ARG A 362 6.37 16.57 -9.39
C ARG A 362 5.00 17.19 -9.60
N GLY A 363 4.40 16.90 -10.75
CA GLY A 363 3.03 17.31 -11.06
C GLY A 363 1.96 16.38 -10.48
N ALA A 364 0.71 16.80 -10.58
CA ALA A 364 -0.46 16.08 -10.07
C ALA A 364 -0.70 14.69 -10.71
N ASP A 365 -0.13 14.45 -11.87
CA ASP A 365 -0.22 13.21 -12.64
C ASP A 365 1.02 12.32 -12.51
N ASN A 366 2.04 12.76 -11.79
CA ASN A 366 3.27 12.00 -11.60
C ASN A 366 3.23 11.10 -10.37
N SER A 367 4.08 10.07 -10.35
CA SER A 367 4.37 9.33 -9.13
C SER A 367 5.12 10.23 -8.14
N LEU A 368 4.63 10.34 -6.92
CA LEU A 368 5.28 11.09 -5.85
C LEU A 368 6.28 10.23 -5.06
N ASN A 369 6.27 8.92 -5.26
CA ASN A 369 7.25 8.01 -4.67
C ASN A 369 8.55 8.04 -5.48
N ALA A 370 9.30 9.11 -5.34
CA ALA A 370 10.52 9.40 -6.09
C ALA A 370 11.53 10.13 -5.19
N PRO A 371 12.82 10.15 -5.57
CA PRO A 371 13.81 10.93 -4.84
C PRO A 371 13.39 12.39 -4.67
N GLY A 372 13.56 12.95 -3.47
CA GLY A 372 13.10 14.30 -3.13
C GLY A 372 11.70 14.35 -2.49
N ALA A 373 11.02 13.22 -2.35
CA ALA A 373 9.77 13.15 -1.61
C ALA A 373 9.97 13.51 -0.13
N ARG A 374 9.02 14.25 0.42
CA ARG A 374 8.94 14.60 1.85
C ARG A 374 7.66 14.05 2.44
N PHE A 375 7.62 13.94 3.76
CA PHE A 375 6.53 13.32 4.49
C PHE A 375 6.03 14.25 5.58
N VAL A 376 4.72 14.49 5.58
CA VAL A 376 4.05 15.30 6.60
C VAL A 376 3.03 14.41 7.30
N PRO A 377 3.16 14.18 8.63
CA PRO A 377 2.22 13.33 9.34
C PRO A 377 0.77 13.78 9.17
N LEU A 378 -0.13 12.83 8.89
CA LEU A 378 -1.56 13.10 8.93
C LEU A 378 -1.99 13.38 10.36
N PRO A 379 -2.69 14.48 10.62
CA PRO A 379 -3.21 14.75 11.94
C PRO A 379 -4.37 13.80 12.21
N PHE A 380 -4.19 12.95 13.19
CA PHE A 380 -5.28 12.19 13.78
C PHE A 380 -5.77 12.96 15.00
N ALA A 381 -6.88 13.66 14.88
CA ALA A 381 -7.62 14.05 16.07
C ALA A 381 -8.17 12.79 16.73
N GLY A 382 -8.12 12.66 18.03
CA GLY A 382 -8.69 11.53 18.75
C GLY A 382 -10.11 11.25 18.27
N ASN A 383 -10.46 10.00 17.98
CA ASN A 383 -11.70 9.53 17.38
C ASN A 383 -11.93 9.90 15.90
N ALA A 384 -10.94 10.46 15.22
CA ALA A 384 -11.08 10.78 13.77
C ALA A 384 -11.26 9.55 12.88
N HIS A 385 -10.88 8.36 13.38
CA HIS A 385 -11.09 7.10 12.69
C HIS A 385 -12.54 6.57 12.79
N LEU A 386 -13.33 7.11 13.73
CA LEU A 386 -14.75 6.83 13.87
C LEU A 386 -15.50 8.15 14.12
N PRO A 387 -15.93 8.85 13.08
CA PRO A 387 -16.69 10.07 13.25
C PRO A 387 -18.02 9.78 13.92
N ARG A 388 -18.55 10.76 14.66
CA ARG A 388 -19.89 10.66 15.24
C ARG A 388 -20.92 10.65 14.12
N PRO A 389 -21.89 9.72 14.13
CA PRO A 389 -22.99 9.73 13.17
C PRO A 389 -23.69 11.10 13.18
N GLY A 390 -23.95 11.66 12.00
CA GLY A 390 -24.60 12.96 11.84
C GLY A 390 -23.71 14.18 12.12
N ALA A 391 -22.43 14.02 12.43
CA ALA A 391 -21.50 15.13 12.52
C ALA A 391 -21.32 15.75 11.12
N LYS A 392 -21.77 16.99 10.96
CA LYS A 392 -21.44 17.77 9.76
C LYS A 392 -19.96 18.12 9.82
N GLY A 393 -19.24 17.82 8.75
CA GLY A 393 -17.83 18.22 8.63
C GLY A 393 -17.73 19.73 8.91
N GLU A 394 -16.91 20.10 9.88
CA GLU A 394 -16.62 21.52 10.10
C GLU A 394 -15.96 22.09 8.85
N ALA A 395 -16.56 23.10 8.28
CA ALA A 395 -16.12 23.76 7.04
C ALA A 395 -14.72 24.41 7.15
N ARG A 396 -14.06 24.36 8.31
CA ARG A 396 -12.82 25.08 8.62
C ARG A 396 -11.54 24.24 8.61
N ALA A 397 -11.64 22.92 8.62
CA ALA A 397 -10.44 22.06 8.52
C ALA A 397 -10.83 20.78 7.80
N PRO A 398 -10.46 20.62 6.53
CA PRO A 398 -10.76 19.41 5.80
C PRO A 398 -9.97 18.24 6.40
N ASN A 399 -10.57 17.57 7.37
CA ASN A 399 -10.08 16.31 7.89
C ASN A 399 -10.84 15.18 7.21
N ARG A 400 -10.31 14.74 6.08
CA ARG A 400 -10.88 13.65 5.27
C ARG A 400 -10.42 12.27 5.74
N PHE A 401 -9.94 12.22 6.97
CA PHE A 401 -9.24 11.04 7.47
C PHE A 401 -10.12 9.78 7.47
N TYR A 402 -11.39 9.91 7.88
CA TYR A 402 -12.31 8.77 7.84
C TYR A 402 -12.48 8.24 6.40
N MET A 403 -12.64 9.13 5.44
CA MET A 403 -12.77 8.77 4.04
C MET A 403 -11.53 8.02 3.53
N TYR A 404 -10.33 8.52 3.83
CA TYR A 404 -9.08 7.83 3.48
C TYR A 404 -8.96 6.49 4.19
N GLY A 405 -9.35 6.42 5.45
CA GLY A 405 -9.37 5.18 6.22
C GLY A 405 -10.31 4.12 5.63
N VAL A 406 -11.47 4.52 5.14
CA VAL A 406 -12.41 3.62 4.44
C VAL A 406 -11.76 3.04 3.18
N ILE A 407 -11.15 3.88 2.36
CA ILE A 407 -10.48 3.41 1.13
C ILE A 407 -9.33 2.46 1.44
N ALA A 408 -8.50 2.76 2.44
CA ALA A 408 -7.44 1.88 2.88
C ALA A 408 -7.97 0.52 3.37
N ARG A 409 -9.07 0.53 4.10
CA ARG A 409 -9.72 -0.69 4.61
C ARG A 409 -10.31 -1.53 3.47
N LEU A 410 -10.88 -0.91 2.44
CA LEU A 410 -11.32 -1.62 1.23
C LEU A 410 -10.14 -2.29 0.52
N ALA A 411 -9.01 -1.60 0.42
CA ALA A 411 -7.79 -2.17 -0.15
C ALA A 411 -7.26 -3.35 0.69
N MET A 412 -7.39 -3.28 2.02
CA MET A 412 -7.02 -4.38 2.91
C MET A 412 -7.94 -5.60 2.74
N VAL A 413 -9.24 -5.40 2.56
CA VAL A 413 -10.18 -6.47 2.21
C VAL A 413 -9.80 -7.11 0.88
N ALA A 414 -9.50 -6.31 -0.13
CA ALA A 414 -9.03 -6.82 -1.42
C ALA A 414 -7.74 -7.63 -1.29
N ALA A 415 -6.79 -7.17 -0.47
CA ALA A 415 -5.56 -7.91 -0.19
C ALA A 415 -5.81 -9.25 0.50
N SER A 416 -6.79 -9.33 1.40
CA SER A 416 -7.17 -10.62 2.00
C SER A 416 -7.66 -11.62 0.95
N TYR A 417 -8.47 -11.17 0.00
CA TYR A 417 -8.98 -12.02 -1.09
C TYR A 417 -7.86 -12.48 -2.03
N GLU A 418 -6.94 -11.58 -2.38
CA GLU A 418 -5.84 -11.96 -3.27
C GLU A 418 -4.91 -12.99 -2.63
N LEU A 419 -4.66 -12.91 -1.32
CA LEU A 419 -3.83 -13.86 -0.59
C LEU A 419 -4.52 -15.22 -0.43
N GLU A 420 -5.83 -15.24 -0.19
CA GLU A 420 -6.62 -16.47 -0.17
C GLU A 420 -6.59 -17.17 -1.55
N ALA A 421 -6.72 -16.41 -2.63
CA ALA A 421 -6.72 -16.94 -3.99
C ALA A 421 -5.39 -17.58 -4.41
N THR A 422 -4.29 -17.28 -3.73
CA THR A 422 -2.95 -17.80 -4.01
C THR A 422 -2.37 -18.61 -2.87
N ASP A 423 -3.17 -18.93 -1.84
CA ASP A 423 -2.74 -19.73 -0.71
C ASP A 423 -2.55 -21.18 -1.15
N PRO A 424 -1.32 -21.73 -1.09
CA PRO A 424 -1.06 -23.11 -1.49
C PRO A 424 -1.88 -24.15 -0.70
N GLU A 425 -2.12 -23.90 0.58
CA GLU A 425 -2.89 -24.82 1.43
C GLU A 425 -4.36 -24.91 0.99
N LEU A 426 -4.92 -23.81 0.47
CA LEU A 426 -6.29 -23.79 -0.04
C LEU A 426 -6.39 -24.35 -1.46
N LEU A 427 -5.35 -24.19 -2.28
CA LEU A 427 -5.31 -24.71 -3.64
C LEU A 427 -5.16 -26.24 -3.70
N ASP A 428 -4.44 -26.84 -2.74
CA ASP A 428 -4.24 -28.28 -2.68
C ASP A 428 -5.49 -29.06 -2.18
N THR A 429 -6.47 -28.36 -1.63
CA THR A 429 -7.73 -28.95 -1.12
C THR A 429 -8.91 -28.80 -2.09
N ALA A 430 -8.74 -28.10 -3.20
CA ALA A 430 -9.76 -27.89 -4.23
C ALA A 430 -9.53 -28.81 -5.43
#